data_66f272fc52397bb1690c69c91e037cb3
#
_entry.id   66f272fc52397bb1690c69c91e037cb3
#
_cell.length_a   1.000
_cell.length_b   1.000
_cell.length_c   1.000
_cell.angle_alpha   90.00
_cell.angle_beta   90.00
_cell.angle_gamma   90.00
#
_symmetry.space_group_name_H-M   'P 1'
#
loop_
_entity.id
_entity.type
_entity.pdbx_description
1 polymer ?
#
loop_
_entity_poly.entity_id
_entity_poly.type
_entity_poly.pdbx_seq_one_letter_code
_entity_poly.pdbx_strand_id
1 'polypeptide(L)'
;MPCTTILVGKKASYDGSTLMARNEDCGPEKFKPKKFVVVNPEEQPRHYVSVLSGVTIDLPEKPMRYTAMPNALEDAGIWGEAGVNACNVAMSETETITSNPRVQGADPLVEGGIGEEDMLTIVLPYIHSAREGVQRLGELIAQYGTYE
;
A
#
# COMPACT_ATOMS: atom_id res chain seq x y z
N MET A 1 -5.59 -4.62 -11.68
CA MET A 1 -4.62 -4.71 -12.79
C MET A 1 -3.50 -5.63 -12.35
N PRO A 2 -2.98 -6.53 -13.19
CA PRO A 2 -1.90 -7.41 -12.77
C PRO A 2 -0.64 -6.57 -12.53
N CYS A 3 -0.07 -6.70 -11.34
CA CYS A 3 1.24 -6.16 -10.99
C CYS A 3 2.16 -7.30 -10.59
N THR A 4 3.47 -7.07 -10.61
CA THR A 4 4.44 -8.09 -10.23
C THR A 4 5.43 -7.50 -9.23
N THR A 5 5.59 -8.15 -8.08
CA THR A 5 6.62 -7.82 -7.09
C THR A 5 7.62 -8.95 -6.96
N ILE A 6 8.91 -8.62 -6.95
CA ILE A 6 10.00 -9.54 -6.66
C ILE A 6 10.63 -9.15 -5.33
N LEU A 7 10.72 -10.10 -4.42
CA LEU A 7 11.39 -9.95 -3.14
C LEU A 7 12.63 -10.87 -3.11
N VAL A 8 13.81 -10.31 -2.86
CA VAL A 8 15.06 -11.05 -2.75
C VAL A 8 15.55 -10.99 -1.32
N GLY A 9 15.61 -12.14 -0.67
CA GLY A 9 16.13 -12.26 0.69
C GLY A 9 17.66 -12.31 0.75
N LYS A 10 18.23 -12.08 1.93
CA LYS A 10 19.68 -12.02 2.19
C LYS A 10 20.50 -13.21 1.68
N LYS A 11 19.90 -14.39 1.62
CA LYS A 11 20.58 -15.61 1.17
C LYS A 11 20.66 -15.74 -0.36
N ALA A 12 19.86 -14.96 -1.08
CA ALA A 12 19.78 -14.96 -2.54
C ALA A 12 20.46 -13.75 -3.18
N SER A 13 20.90 -12.78 -2.39
CA SER A 13 21.64 -11.61 -2.85
C SER A 13 23.16 -11.84 -2.73
N TYR A 14 23.93 -11.16 -3.59
CA TYR A 14 25.39 -11.30 -3.61
C TYR A 14 26.07 -10.73 -2.36
N ASP A 15 25.56 -9.63 -1.85
CA ASP A 15 26.14 -8.86 -0.73
C ASP A 15 25.38 -9.02 0.59
N GLY A 16 24.36 -9.90 0.64
CA GLY A 16 23.52 -10.11 1.81
C GLY A 16 22.46 -9.02 2.02
N SER A 17 22.27 -8.12 1.05
CA SER A 17 21.17 -7.14 1.08
C SER A 17 19.82 -7.81 0.83
N THR A 18 18.74 -7.10 1.14
CA THR A 18 17.40 -7.44 0.68
C THR A 18 17.00 -6.49 -0.45
N LEU A 19 16.30 -7.00 -1.46
CA LEU A 19 15.88 -6.23 -2.62
C LEU A 19 14.36 -6.37 -2.80
N MET A 20 13.73 -5.30 -3.21
CA MET A 20 12.33 -5.27 -3.62
C MET A 20 12.25 -4.55 -4.97
N ALA A 21 11.60 -5.18 -5.93
CA ALA A 21 11.35 -4.60 -7.25
C ALA A 21 9.88 -4.84 -7.63
N ARG A 22 9.27 -3.87 -8.31
CA ARG A 22 7.87 -3.90 -8.71
C ARG A 22 7.68 -3.37 -10.12
N ASN A 23 6.79 -4.02 -10.87
CA ASN A 23 6.17 -3.48 -12.07
C ASN A 23 4.73 -3.08 -11.77
N GLU A 24 4.28 -2.01 -12.40
CA GLU A 24 2.86 -1.72 -12.58
C GLU A 24 2.47 -2.06 -14.02
N ASP A 25 1.59 -3.06 -14.17
CA ASP A 25 1.18 -3.56 -15.47
C ASP A 25 -0.15 -2.94 -15.88
N CYS A 26 -0.11 -1.74 -16.44
CA CYS A 26 -1.27 -1.10 -17.04
C CYS A 26 -1.62 -1.79 -18.37
N GLY A 27 -2.91 -1.83 -18.72
CA GLY A 27 -3.33 -2.29 -20.05
C GLY A 27 -2.73 -1.43 -21.17
N PRO A 28 -2.63 -1.96 -22.40
CA PRO A 28 -1.83 -1.37 -23.50
C PRO A 28 -2.22 0.06 -23.91
N GLU A 29 -3.39 0.53 -23.51
CA GLU A 29 -3.89 1.87 -23.85
C GLU A 29 -3.93 2.83 -22.64
N LYS A 30 -3.43 2.41 -21.48
CA LYS A 30 -3.53 3.19 -20.23
C LYS A 30 -2.14 3.47 -19.66
N PHE A 31 -1.58 4.61 -20.01
CA PHE A 31 -0.40 5.12 -19.33
C PHE A 31 -0.83 5.85 -18.06
N LYS A 32 -0.36 5.37 -16.89
CA LYS A 32 -0.54 6.02 -15.60
C LYS A 32 0.80 6.61 -15.14
N PRO A 33 1.01 7.91 -15.28
CA PRO A 33 2.26 8.52 -14.85
C PRO A 33 2.41 8.45 -13.33
N LYS A 34 3.57 8.01 -12.88
CA LYS A 34 3.96 7.95 -11.47
C LYS A 34 5.01 9.02 -11.15
N LYS A 35 5.10 9.39 -9.90
CA LYS A 35 6.16 10.27 -9.38
C LYS A 35 6.85 9.61 -8.19
N PHE A 36 8.17 9.72 -8.08
CA PHE A 36 8.88 9.36 -6.87
C PHE A 36 8.79 10.52 -5.87
N VAL A 37 8.35 10.22 -4.67
CA VAL A 37 8.22 11.24 -3.60
C VAL A 37 8.85 10.76 -2.30
N VAL A 38 9.31 11.73 -1.52
CA VAL A 38 9.64 11.57 -0.10
C VAL A 38 8.55 12.30 0.68
N VAL A 39 7.84 11.60 1.52
CA VAL A 39 6.78 12.16 2.36
C VAL A 39 7.33 12.34 3.78
N ASN A 40 7.38 13.57 4.26
CA ASN A 40 7.84 13.89 5.62
C ASN A 40 6.70 13.76 6.64
N PRO A 41 7.02 13.59 7.94
CA PRO A 41 6.00 13.44 8.98
C PRO A 41 4.96 14.58 9.02
N GLU A 42 5.40 15.80 8.79
CA GLU A 42 4.55 17.01 8.79
C GLU A 42 3.62 17.14 7.59
N GLU A 43 3.90 16.40 6.51
CA GLU A 43 3.08 16.38 5.29
C GLU A 43 1.96 15.32 5.34
N GLN A 44 1.96 14.48 6.39
CA GLN A 44 1.05 13.36 6.49
C GLN A 44 -0.24 13.77 7.22
N PRO A 45 -1.43 13.39 6.71
CA PRO A 45 -2.70 13.73 7.35
C PRO A 45 -2.85 12.96 8.67
N ARG A 46 -3.54 13.58 9.63
CA ARG A 46 -4.00 12.90 10.85
C ARG A 46 -5.31 12.17 10.63
N HIS A 47 -6.07 12.69 9.70
CA HIS A 47 -7.36 12.18 9.31
C HIS A 47 -7.28 11.85 7.82
N TYR A 48 -7.13 10.59 7.51
CA TYR A 48 -7.00 10.10 6.15
C TYR A 48 -8.39 9.89 5.55
N VAL A 49 -8.58 10.31 4.32
CA VAL A 49 -9.79 10.04 3.52
C VAL A 49 -9.35 9.47 2.18
N SER A 50 -9.78 8.25 1.87
CA SER A 50 -9.53 7.65 0.57
C SER A 50 -10.21 8.45 -0.54
N VAL A 51 -9.50 8.65 -1.65
CA VAL A 51 -10.04 9.34 -2.83
C VAL A 51 -11.08 8.49 -3.55
N LEU A 52 -10.89 7.17 -3.57
CA LEU A 52 -11.75 6.25 -4.32
C LEU A 52 -12.88 5.69 -3.49
N SER A 53 -12.60 5.14 -2.33
CA SER A 53 -13.62 4.50 -1.50
C SER A 53 -14.33 5.47 -0.55
N GLY A 54 -13.69 6.60 -0.22
CA GLY A 54 -14.17 7.53 0.79
C GLY A 54 -14.00 7.04 2.23
N VAL A 55 -13.33 5.89 2.47
CA VAL A 55 -13.03 5.43 3.81
C VAL A 55 -12.25 6.49 4.59
N THR A 56 -12.62 6.66 5.84
CA THR A 56 -12.02 7.65 6.74
C THR A 56 -11.31 6.94 7.87
N ILE A 57 -10.04 7.25 8.08
CA ILE A 57 -9.18 6.58 9.05
C ILE A 57 -8.41 7.61 9.88
N ASP A 58 -8.55 7.56 11.19
CA ASP A 58 -7.70 8.33 12.10
C ASP A 58 -6.33 7.66 12.21
N LEU A 59 -5.30 8.37 11.80
CA LEU A 59 -3.94 7.85 11.76
C LEU A 59 -3.18 8.17 13.05
N PRO A 60 -2.20 7.31 13.46
CA PRO A 60 -1.39 7.54 14.64
C PRO A 60 -0.64 8.87 14.61
N GLU A 61 -0.34 9.41 15.80
CA GLU A 61 0.24 10.75 15.93
C GLU A 61 1.66 10.93 15.42
N LYS A 62 2.43 9.86 15.28
CA LYS A 62 3.87 9.92 15.00
C LYS A 62 4.21 9.10 13.75
N PRO A 63 3.85 9.62 12.56
CA PRO A 63 4.27 8.97 11.32
C PRO A 63 5.79 9.13 11.14
N MET A 64 6.39 8.18 10.47
CA MET A 64 7.76 8.27 10.00
C MET A 64 7.81 8.82 8.58
N ARG A 65 8.95 9.40 8.21
CA ARG A 65 9.26 9.71 6.82
C ARG A 65 9.32 8.42 6.01
N TYR A 66 8.79 8.46 4.80
CA TYR A 66 8.84 7.34 3.87
C TYR A 66 8.94 7.80 2.42
N THR A 67 9.32 6.88 1.53
CA THR A 67 9.26 7.08 0.08
C THR A 67 8.03 6.39 -0.48
N ALA A 68 7.50 6.90 -1.60
CA ALA A 68 6.39 6.29 -2.32
C ALA A 68 6.46 6.60 -3.82
N MET A 69 5.66 5.86 -4.60
CA MET A 69 5.52 6.03 -6.05
C MET A 69 4.06 6.34 -6.43
N PRO A 70 3.44 7.40 -5.88
CA PRO A 70 2.05 7.69 -6.13
C PRO A 70 1.77 8.11 -7.57
N ASN A 71 0.48 8.11 -7.94
CA ASN A 71 0.02 8.71 -9.17
C ASN A 71 0.47 10.17 -9.27
N ALA A 72 0.86 10.58 -10.47
CA ALA A 72 1.16 11.98 -10.73
C ALA A 72 -0.10 12.83 -10.95
N LEU A 73 -1.25 12.20 -11.22
CA LEU A 73 -2.57 12.81 -11.35
C LEU A 73 -3.37 12.58 -10.06
N GLU A 74 -3.94 13.63 -9.50
CA GLU A 74 -4.50 13.63 -8.14
C GLU A 74 -5.91 13.05 -8.04
N ASP A 75 -6.67 13.02 -9.13
CA ASP A 75 -8.08 12.59 -9.16
C ASP A 75 -8.28 11.08 -9.29
N ALA A 76 -7.21 10.33 -9.41
CA ALA A 76 -7.23 8.88 -9.64
C ALA A 76 -6.81 8.03 -8.43
N GLY A 77 -6.85 8.58 -7.21
CA GLY A 77 -6.35 7.92 -6.00
C GLY A 77 -4.83 8.06 -5.82
N ILE A 78 -4.34 7.79 -4.61
CA ILE A 78 -2.92 7.95 -4.27
C ILE A 78 -2.08 6.88 -4.95
N TRP A 79 -2.42 5.60 -4.76
CA TRP A 79 -1.68 4.45 -5.31
C TRP A 79 -0.18 4.57 -5.03
N GLY A 80 0.17 4.53 -3.74
CA GLY A 80 1.55 4.69 -3.27
C GLY A 80 2.51 3.61 -3.76
N GLU A 81 1.99 2.42 -4.03
CA GLU A 81 2.55 1.29 -4.74
C GLU A 81 3.74 0.61 -4.07
N ALA A 82 4.82 1.34 -3.87
CA ALA A 82 6.01 0.82 -3.23
C ALA A 82 6.77 1.93 -2.50
N GLY A 83 7.36 1.59 -1.36
CA GLY A 83 8.12 2.55 -0.59
C GLY A 83 8.99 1.93 0.49
N VAL A 84 9.80 2.77 1.13
CA VAL A 84 10.66 2.42 2.25
C VAL A 84 10.53 3.50 3.31
N ASN A 85 10.36 3.12 4.57
CA ASN A 85 10.27 4.06 5.68
C ASN A 85 11.64 4.30 6.37
N ALA A 86 11.66 5.22 7.32
CA ALA A 86 12.88 5.61 8.05
C ALA A 86 13.48 4.47 8.91
N CYS A 87 12.72 3.41 9.21
CA CYS A 87 13.20 2.19 9.86
C CYS A 87 13.70 1.13 8.87
N ASN A 88 13.86 1.50 7.60
CA ASN A 88 14.31 0.61 6.53
C ASN A 88 13.36 -0.59 6.29
N VAL A 89 12.07 -0.41 6.58
CA VAL A 89 11.02 -1.36 6.22
C VAL A 89 10.52 -1.00 4.83
N ALA A 90 10.52 -1.97 3.91
CA ALA A 90 10.00 -1.83 2.57
C ALA A 90 8.60 -2.46 2.47
N MET A 91 7.72 -1.83 1.71
CA MET A 91 6.38 -2.33 1.39
C MET A 91 6.12 -2.18 -0.10
N SER A 92 5.47 -3.18 -0.69
CA SER A 92 4.99 -3.17 -2.07
C SER A 92 3.59 -3.76 -2.10
N GLU A 93 2.76 -3.25 -2.98
CA GLU A 93 1.37 -3.65 -3.20
C GLU A 93 1.23 -4.22 -4.60
N THR A 94 0.42 -5.25 -4.76
CA THR A 94 0.13 -5.84 -6.08
C THR A 94 -1.27 -6.43 -6.08
N GLU A 95 -2.12 -5.94 -6.94
CA GLU A 95 -3.45 -6.48 -7.19
C GLU A 95 -3.38 -7.57 -8.26
N THR A 96 -3.30 -8.82 -7.83
CA THR A 96 -3.28 -9.98 -8.74
C THR A 96 -4.28 -11.06 -8.34
N ILE A 97 -5.10 -10.82 -7.32
CA ILE A 97 -5.97 -11.81 -6.70
C ILE A 97 -7.43 -11.46 -7.01
N THR A 98 -8.20 -12.47 -7.37
CA THR A 98 -9.66 -12.38 -7.40
C THR A 98 -10.24 -13.24 -6.28
N SER A 99 -11.22 -12.72 -5.56
CA SER A 99 -11.85 -13.43 -4.46
C SER A 99 -12.72 -14.59 -4.96
N ASN A 100 -12.63 -15.74 -4.29
CA ASN A 100 -13.48 -16.89 -4.55
C ASN A 100 -14.93 -16.58 -4.15
N PRO A 101 -15.96 -16.92 -4.96
CA PRO A 101 -17.35 -16.65 -4.62
C PRO A 101 -17.83 -17.23 -3.28
N ARG A 102 -17.24 -18.33 -2.81
CA ARG A 102 -17.57 -18.89 -1.50
C ARG A 102 -17.03 -18.04 -0.37
N VAL A 103 -15.82 -17.46 -0.55
CA VAL A 103 -15.24 -16.52 0.41
C VAL A 103 -16.09 -15.27 0.45
N GLN A 104 -16.44 -14.70 -0.69
CA GLN A 104 -17.32 -13.52 -0.76
C GLN A 104 -18.70 -13.76 -0.17
N GLY A 105 -19.22 -15.01 -0.22
CA GLY A 105 -20.47 -15.38 0.42
C GLY A 105 -20.39 -15.45 1.95
N ALA A 106 -19.22 -15.68 2.51
CA ALA A 106 -18.97 -15.75 3.95
C ALA A 106 -18.40 -14.44 4.54
N ASP A 107 -17.60 -13.74 3.75
CA ASP A 107 -16.93 -12.50 4.09
C ASP A 107 -16.99 -11.58 2.85
N PRO A 108 -18.10 -10.86 2.69
CA PRO A 108 -18.34 -10.03 1.50
C PRO A 108 -17.47 -8.78 1.51
N LEU A 109 -17.20 -8.25 0.33
CA LEU A 109 -16.58 -6.94 0.16
C LEU A 109 -17.41 -5.86 0.87
N VAL A 110 -16.74 -4.89 1.44
CA VAL A 110 -17.35 -3.80 2.22
C VAL A 110 -17.33 -2.52 1.37
N GLU A 111 -18.49 -2.05 0.96
CA GLU A 111 -18.61 -0.75 0.29
C GLU A 111 -18.00 0.36 1.17
N GLY A 112 -17.09 1.15 0.61
CA GLY A 112 -16.34 2.15 1.37
C GLY A 112 -15.25 1.59 2.28
N GLY A 113 -14.83 0.33 2.05
CA GLY A 113 -13.66 -0.26 2.72
C GLY A 113 -12.32 0.25 2.18
N ILE A 114 -11.24 -0.29 2.69
CA ILE A 114 -9.87 0.02 2.27
C ILE A 114 -9.61 -0.60 0.89
N GLY A 115 -8.94 0.13 0.00
CA GLY A 115 -8.41 -0.38 -1.25
C GLY A 115 -6.90 -0.44 -1.30
N GLU A 116 -6.35 -1.03 -2.35
CA GLU A 116 -4.90 -1.10 -2.58
C GLU A 116 -4.29 0.31 -2.58
N GLU A 117 -4.95 1.29 -3.17
CA GLU A 117 -4.49 2.67 -3.24
C GLU A 117 -4.21 3.34 -1.90
N ASP A 118 -4.80 2.82 -0.82
CA ASP A 118 -4.69 3.37 0.54
C ASP A 118 -3.55 2.73 1.34
N MET A 119 -3.30 1.43 1.11
CA MET A 119 -2.58 0.54 2.03
C MET A 119 -1.18 1.04 2.38
N LEU A 120 -0.38 1.46 1.41
CA LEU A 120 0.97 1.95 1.69
C LEU A 120 0.95 3.17 2.62
N THR A 121 0.07 4.12 2.34
CA THR A 121 -0.04 5.39 3.07
C THR A 121 -0.49 5.19 4.52
N ILE A 122 -1.41 4.26 4.77
CA ILE A 122 -1.96 4.02 6.11
C ILE A 122 -1.15 3.02 6.95
N VAL A 123 -0.21 2.29 6.33
CA VAL A 123 0.61 1.26 7.01
C VAL A 123 2.06 1.67 7.15
N LEU A 124 2.75 1.94 6.04
CA LEU A 124 4.21 2.07 6.01
C LEU A 124 4.79 3.12 6.95
N PRO A 125 4.19 4.32 7.14
CA PRO A 125 4.72 5.34 8.05
C PRO A 125 4.68 4.96 9.54
N TYR A 126 3.95 3.91 9.92
CA TYR A 126 3.61 3.59 11.30
C TYR A 126 4.19 2.27 11.80
N ILE A 127 5.11 1.66 11.05
CA ILE A 127 5.65 0.33 11.36
C ILE A 127 7.17 0.35 11.46
N HIS A 128 7.72 -0.40 12.44
CA HIS A 128 9.16 -0.52 12.66
C HIS A 128 9.73 -1.85 12.17
N SER A 129 8.86 -2.77 11.75
CA SER A 129 9.22 -4.06 11.18
C SER A 129 8.18 -4.56 10.19
N ALA A 130 8.59 -5.46 9.28
CA ALA A 130 7.65 -6.10 8.35
C ALA A 130 6.54 -6.88 9.06
N ARG A 131 6.83 -7.46 10.23
CA ARG A 131 5.83 -8.16 11.05
C ARG A 131 4.76 -7.22 11.59
N GLU A 132 5.16 -6.05 12.08
CA GLU A 132 4.20 -5.01 12.48
C GLU A 132 3.35 -4.53 11.31
N GLY A 133 3.93 -4.48 10.09
CA GLY A 133 3.19 -4.15 8.87
C GLY A 133 2.06 -5.14 8.58
N VAL A 134 2.34 -6.44 8.65
CA VAL A 134 1.32 -7.49 8.48
C VAL A 134 0.24 -7.40 9.56
N GLN A 135 0.64 -7.19 10.82
CA GLN A 135 -0.30 -7.04 11.92
C GLN A 135 -1.18 -5.81 11.75
N ARG A 136 -0.60 -4.65 11.49
CA ARG A 136 -1.33 -3.40 11.29
C ARG A 136 -2.30 -3.48 10.10
N LEU A 137 -1.86 -4.03 8.97
CA LEU A 137 -2.73 -4.22 7.82
C LEU A 137 -3.92 -5.12 8.17
N GLY A 138 -3.67 -6.25 8.85
CA GLY A 138 -4.73 -7.15 9.30
C GLY A 138 -5.73 -6.48 10.26
N GLU A 139 -5.27 -5.65 11.20
CA GLU A 139 -6.13 -4.87 12.11
C GLU A 139 -6.99 -3.85 11.35
N LEU A 140 -6.40 -3.14 10.38
CA LEU A 140 -7.12 -2.19 9.54
C LEU A 140 -8.19 -2.87 8.68
N ILE A 141 -7.84 -3.99 8.02
CA ILE A 141 -8.80 -4.77 7.23
C ILE A 141 -9.93 -5.33 8.11
N ALA A 142 -9.61 -5.82 9.30
CA ALA A 142 -10.63 -6.32 10.23
C ALA A 142 -11.59 -5.21 10.70
N GLN A 143 -11.11 -3.97 10.78
CA GLN A 143 -11.90 -2.82 11.23
C GLN A 143 -12.74 -2.19 10.13
N TYR A 144 -12.19 -2.04 8.93
CA TYR A 144 -12.80 -1.26 7.85
C TYR A 144 -13.27 -2.13 6.67
N GLY A 145 -12.80 -3.37 6.55
CA GLY A 145 -13.02 -4.21 5.39
C GLY A 145 -12.26 -3.74 4.16
N THR A 146 -12.46 -4.44 3.04
CA THR A 146 -11.95 -4.05 1.72
C THR A 146 -13.10 -3.96 0.73
N TYR A 147 -13.00 -3.08 -0.26
CA TYR A 147 -14.04 -2.93 -1.28
C TYR A 147 -13.69 -3.68 -2.59
N GLU A 148 -12.48 -4.24 -2.71
CA GLU A 148 -11.96 -4.95 -3.87
C GLU A 148 -11.20 -6.25 -3.49
#